data_d64414daa300bb3b4e9c90aafc63dd34
#
_entry.id   d64414daa300bb3b4e9c90aafc63dd34
#
_cell.length_a   1.000
_cell.length_b   1.000
_cell.length_c   1.000
_cell.angle_alpha   90.00
_cell.angle_beta   90.00
_cell.angle_gamma   90.00
#
_symmetry.space_group_name_H-M   'P 1'
#
loop_
_entity.id
_entity.type
_entity.pdbx_description
1 polymer ?
#
loop_
_entity_poly.entity_id
_entity_poly.type
_entity_poly.pdbx_seq_one_letter_code
_entity_poly.pdbx_strand_id
1 'polypeptide(L)'
;MTHLNFPLPRDATVEIEPSVSPDIRRAAVAVGGNMRLISIPANPIPNGVLIGTLRTPDGVALRYARWPTPSGRKGTVCIFHGRAEFIEKYFESVCELQSRGFAVATLDWRGQGMSGRALADTRKGYVRNFDEYGLDLTTFMREIVLPDCPPPFFALGHSMGASVLLRGVWQGQRWFDRMVLSTPMIALPGLRSRKLARLTARAISLAGFGAAYVPGGDGTFLSMGPFPGNPLTSDPVRHARVAAILEAEPALGIGSPTVAWANAAYRVIQEFAEPTYPTSIRQPLLLIAAGRDEIVSTPAIEEFAIQLRAGSHLIIAGARHELIMEQDRYRAQFWAAFDAFVPGTPMY
;
A
#
# COMPACT_ATOMS: atom_id res chain seq x y z
N MET A 1 -17.90 75.12 -18.24
CA MET A 1 -17.34 73.72 -18.20
C MET A 1 -16.90 73.51 -16.81
N THR A 2 -17.73 72.84 -16.04
CA THR A 2 -17.63 72.67 -14.61
C THR A 2 -16.99 71.34 -14.29
N HIS A 3 -15.78 71.35 -13.70
CA HIS A 3 -15.13 70.18 -13.17
C HIS A 3 -15.71 69.83 -11.80
N LEU A 4 -16.33 68.64 -11.70
CA LEU A 4 -16.73 68.02 -10.43
C LEU A 4 -15.64 67.12 -9.96
N ASN A 5 -14.96 67.55 -8.90
CA ASN A 5 -14.01 66.68 -8.10
C ASN A 5 -14.82 65.91 -7.08
N PHE A 6 -14.75 64.55 -7.14
CA PHE A 6 -15.18 63.69 -6.04
C PHE A 6 -13.93 63.17 -5.27
N PRO A 7 -13.91 63.31 -3.96
CA PRO A 7 -12.83 62.76 -3.17
C PRO A 7 -12.99 61.23 -2.98
N LEU A 8 -11.90 60.48 -3.18
CA LEU A 8 -11.79 59.08 -2.82
C LEU A 8 -11.65 58.94 -1.29
N PRO A 9 -12.35 58.01 -0.64
CA PRO A 9 -12.10 57.71 0.76
C PRO A 9 -10.80 56.95 0.91
N ARG A 10 -9.99 57.40 1.87
CA ARG A 10 -8.75 56.74 2.34
C ARG A 10 -9.11 55.58 3.26
N ASP A 11 -8.29 54.50 3.12
CA ASP A 11 -7.96 53.50 4.13
C ASP A 11 -9.12 52.74 4.79
N ALA A 12 -9.37 51.56 4.22
CA ALA A 12 -9.85 50.42 4.97
C ALA A 12 -8.95 49.23 4.60
N THR A 13 -7.91 49.03 5.38
CA THR A 13 -7.18 47.75 5.45
C THR A 13 -8.12 46.73 6.05
N VAL A 14 -8.67 45.87 5.20
CA VAL A 14 -9.40 44.70 5.63
C VAL A 14 -8.32 43.60 5.89
N GLU A 15 -7.96 43.44 7.15
CA GLU A 15 -7.27 42.25 7.61
C GLU A 15 -8.22 41.05 7.44
N ILE A 16 -7.94 40.22 6.44
CA ILE A 16 -8.58 38.92 6.31
C ILE A 16 -7.78 37.97 7.19
N GLU A 17 -8.20 37.82 8.46
CA GLU A 17 -7.81 36.66 9.26
C GLU A 17 -8.40 35.42 8.63
N PRO A 18 -7.59 34.39 8.35
CA PRO A 18 -8.14 33.08 8.01
C PRO A 18 -8.63 32.42 9.31
N SER A 19 -9.90 32.61 9.63
CA SER A 19 -10.56 31.84 10.68
C SER A 19 -10.73 30.39 10.22
N VAL A 20 -9.69 29.60 10.30
CA VAL A 20 -9.81 28.13 10.32
C VAL A 20 -10.19 27.77 11.74
N SER A 21 -11.44 27.37 11.91
CA SER A 21 -12.02 26.95 13.18
C SER A 21 -11.13 25.92 13.89
N PRO A 22 -10.81 26.11 15.19
CA PRO A 22 -10.02 25.17 15.98
C PRO A 22 -10.68 23.80 16.15
N ASP A 23 -11.94 23.65 15.82
CA ASP A 23 -12.70 22.42 16.04
C ASP A 23 -12.42 21.31 15.02
N ILE A 24 -11.87 21.64 13.86
CA ILE A 24 -11.49 20.62 12.86
C ILE A 24 -10.20 19.88 13.29
N ARG A 25 -9.35 20.50 14.11
CA ARG A 25 -8.13 19.86 14.64
C ARG A 25 -8.39 18.93 15.84
N ARG A 26 -9.56 19.01 16.49
CA ARG A 26 -9.88 18.20 17.66
C ARG A 26 -10.65 16.91 17.36
N ALA A 27 -11.19 16.71 16.18
CA ALA A 27 -11.90 15.48 15.81
C ALA A 27 -10.97 14.29 15.50
N ALA A 28 -9.66 14.50 15.41
CA ALA A 28 -8.66 13.43 15.20
C ALA A 28 -8.15 12.79 16.50
N VAL A 29 -8.64 13.20 17.66
CA VAL A 29 -8.18 12.70 18.97
C VAL A 29 -9.39 12.21 19.75
N ALA A 30 -9.66 10.96 19.70
CA ALA A 30 -10.18 10.05 20.72
C ALA A 30 -10.88 8.82 20.12
N VAL A 31 -10.13 7.85 19.69
CA VAL A 31 -10.55 6.45 19.80
C VAL A 31 -9.41 5.75 20.51
N GLY A 32 -9.62 5.48 21.81
CA GLY A 32 -8.68 4.84 22.69
C GLY A 32 -8.39 3.41 22.23
N GLY A 33 -7.28 3.25 21.62
CA GLY A 33 -6.56 2.02 21.35
C GLY A 33 -5.09 2.40 21.33
N ASN A 34 -4.25 1.61 21.97
CA ASN A 34 -2.83 1.85 22.20
C ASN A 34 -2.09 2.00 20.86
N MET A 35 -2.18 3.20 20.25
CA MET A 35 -1.59 3.52 18.94
C MET A 35 -0.09 3.59 19.06
N ARG A 36 0.58 2.51 18.69
CA ARG A 36 2.03 2.40 18.74
C ARG A 36 2.57 1.71 17.50
N LEU A 37 3.80 2.01 17.17
CA LEU A 37 4.64 1.16 16.32
C LEU A 37 5.42 0.21 17.22
N ILE A 38 5.66 -0.99 16.72
CA ILE A 38 6.42 -2.00 17.43
C ILE A 38 7.89 -1.86 17.06
N SER A 39 8.73 -1.64 18.07
CA SER A 39 10.18 -1.59 17.94
C SER A 39 10.80 -2.82 18.58
N ILE A 40 11.70 -3.46 17.86
CA ILE A 40 12.59 -4.50 18.39
C ILE A 40 14.04 -4.13 18.07
N PRO A 41 15.05 -4.66 18.77
CA PRO A 41 16.46 -4.30 18.52
C PRO A 41 16.88 -4.52 17.05
N ALA A 42 16.37 -5.56 16.39
CA ALA A 42 16.66 -5.86 14.98
C ALA A 42 15.82 -5.02 13.98
N ASN A 43 14.84 -4.24 14.45
CA ASN A 43 13.96 -3.40 13.63
C ASN A 43 13.54 -2.14 14.39
N PRO A 44 14.47 -1.20 14.65
CA PRO A 44 14.17 0.04 15.34
C PRO A 44 13.24 0.92 14.49
N ILE A 45 12.38 1.68 15.16
CA ILE A 45 11.52 2.66 14.50
C ILE A 45 12.39 3.74 13.84
N PRO A 46 12.21 4.02 12.53
CA PRO A 46 12.90 5.13 11.88
C PRO A 46 12.57 6.47 12.55
N ASN A 47 13.57 7.35 12.67
CA ASN A 47 13.43 8.63 13.35
C ASN A 47 12.42 9.56 12.66
N GLY A 48 11.77 10.40 13.46
CA GLY A 48 10.88 11.45 12.98
C GLY A 48 9.48 10.97 12.60
N VAL A 49 9.06 9.78 13.03
CA VAL A 49 7.74 9.24 12.74
C VAL A 49 6.62 10.07 13.38
N LEU A 50 5.57 10.26 12.60
CA LEU A 50 4.26 10.71 13.06
C LEU A 50 3.26 9.59 12.79
N ILE A 51 2.59 9.13 13.84
CA ILE A 51 1.62 8.01 13.79
C ILE A 51 0.23 8.51 14.12
N GLY A 52 -0.78 7.94 13.49
CA GLY A 52 -2.16 8.29 13.76
C GLY A 52 -3.16 7.22 13.34
N THR A 53 -4.43 7.49 13.61
CA THR A 53 -5.57 6.75 13.06
C THR A 53 -6.44 7.70 12.26
N LEU A 54 -6.90 7.23 11.13
CA LEU A 54 -7.97 7.88 10.37
C LEU A 54 -9.20 6.97 10.36
N ARG A 55 -10.37 7.53 10.13
CA ARG A 55 -11.62 6.77 10.05
C ARG A 55 -12.21 6.88 8.65
N THR A 56 -12.41 5.76 8.01
CA THR A 56 -13.06 5.70 6.70
C THR A 56 -14.55 6.07 6.79
N PRO A 57 -15.20 6.51 5.70
CA PRO A 57 -16.63 6.83 5.68
C PRO A 57 -17.54 5.68 6.14
N ASP A 58 -17.13 4.43 5.96
CA ASP A 58 -17.83 3.25 6.47
C ASP A 58 -17.44 2.85 7.91
N GLY A 59 -16.70 3.73 8.61
CA GLY A 59 -16.44 3.64 10.04
C GLY A 59 -15.23 2.82 10.45
N VAL A 60 -14.45 2.29 9.51
CA VAL A 60 -13.24 1.50 9.83
C VAL A 60 -12.11 2.43 10.27
N ALA A 61 -11.47 2.11 11.40
CA ALA A 61 -10.28 2.81 11.87
C ALA A 61 -9.05 2.23 11.17
N LEU A 62 -8.25 3.06 10.51
CA LEU A 62 -7.00 2.68 9.85
C LEU A 62 -5.82 3.30 10.58
N ARG A 63 -4.82 2.48 10.95
CA ARG A 63 -3.54 2.97 11.43
C ARG A 63 -2.72 3.49 10.25
N TYR A 64 -2.04 4.63 10.45
CA TYR A 64 -1.08 5.15 9.49
C TYR A 64 0.17 5.64 10.17
N ALA A 65 1.25 5.75 9.41
CA ALA A 65 2.49 6.40 9.83
C ALA A 65 3.04 7.25 8.68
N ARG A 66 3.70 8.36 9.03
CA ARG A 66 4.41 9.21 8.09
C ARG A 66 5.73 9.68 8.66
N TRP A 67 6.71 9.84 7.79
CA TRP A 67 8.04 10.32 8.11
C TRP A 67 8.35 11.52 7.23
N PRO A 68 8.31 12.75 7.76
CA PRO A 68 8.74 13.92 7.03
C PRO A 68 10.24 13.87 6.79
N THR A 69 10.69 14.45 5.69
CA THR A 69 12.12 14.56 5.40
C THR A 69 12.62 15.93 5.83
N PRO A 70 13.68 16.02 6.66
CA PRO A 70 14.17 17.30 7.16
C PRO A 70 14.73 18.23 6.06
N SER A 71 15.28 17.67 5.00
CA SER A 71 15.95 18.39 3.91
C SER A 71 15.52 17.99 2.51
N GLY A 72 14.67 16.98 2.39
CA GLY A 72 14.28 16.44 1.10
C GLY A 72 13.11 17.22 0.52
N ARG A 73 13.28 17.73 -0.68
CA ARG A 73 12.21 18.30 -1.48
C ARG A 73 11.91 17.45 -2.69
N LYS A 74 12.17 16.15 -2.58
CA LYS A 74 11.93 15.22 -3.69
C LYS A 74 10.47 14.75 -3.77
N GLY A 75 9.66 15.13 -2.78
CA GLY A 75 8.28 14.69 -2.67
C GLY A 75 8.10 13.59 -1.65
N THR A 76 6.97 12.88 -1.78
CA THR A 76 6.56 11.82 -0.84
C THR A 76 6.38 10.51 -1.58
N VAL A 77 6.95 9.43 -1.03
CA VAL A 77 6.66 8.05 -1.47
C VAL A 77 5.64 7.44 -0.51
N CYS A 78 4.49 7.07 -1.02
CA CYS A 78 3.47 6.32 -0.29
C CYS A 78 3.70 4.83 -0.47
N ILE A 79 3.93 4.08 0.63
CA ILE A 79 4.11 2.63 0.61
C ILE A 79 2.76 1.96 0.86
N PHE A 80 2.40 1.02 0.00
CA PHE A 80 1.17 0.23 0.07
C PHE A 80 1.51 -1.25 0.10
N HIS A 81 1.49 -1.82 1.29
CA HIS A 81 1.94 -3.17 1.57
C HIS A 81 1.01 -4.25 1.01
N GLY A 82 1.51 -5.48 0.94
CA GLY A 82 0.78 -6.67 0.51
C GLY A 82 -0.20 -7.21 1.56
N ARG A 83 -0.75 -8.39 1.27
CA ARG A 83 -1.58 -9.12 2.22
C ARG A 83 -0.73 -9.75 3.33
N ALA A 84 -1.23 -9.74 4.55
CA ALA A 84 -0.57 -10.25 5.75
C ALA A 84 0.74 -9.51 6.09
N GLU A 85 0.79 -8.24 5.72
CA GLU A 85 1.89 -7.34 6.04
C GLU A 85 1.39 -6.17 6.90
N PHE A 86 2.33 -5.36 7.38
CA PHE A 86 2.07 -4.27 8.32
C PHE A 86 3.21 -3.22 8.24
N ILE A 87 2.98 -2.05 8.79
CA ILE A 87 3.88 -0.88 8.69
C ILE A 87 5.31 -1.21 9.13
N GLU A 88 5.49 -1.94 10.24
CA GLU A 88 6.80 -2.24 10.83
C GLU A 88 7.72 -3.04 9.91
N LYS A 89 7.15 -3.85 9.02
CA LYS A 89 7.90 -4.62 8.02
C LYS A 89 8.70 -3.72 7.07
N TYR A 90 8.25 -2.49 6.89
CA TYR A 90 8.81 -1.54 5.92
C TYR A 90 9.80 -0.53 6.51
N PHE A 91 10.19 -0.63 7.78
CA PHE A 91 11.10 0.34 8.41
C PHE A 91 12.44 0.49 7.69
N GLU A 92 13.04 -0.61 7.21
CA GLU A 92 14.26 -0.56 6.40
C GLU A 92 14.03 0.23 5.11
N SER A 93 12.92 -0.01 4.41
CA SER A 93 12.56 0.74 3.20
C SER A 93 12.26 2.21 3.48
N VAL A 94 11.68 2.52 4.63
CA VAL A 94 11.50 3.92 5.07
C VAL A 94 12.85 4.61 5.21
N CYS A 95 13.83 4.00 5.89
CA CYS A 95 15.17 4.55 6.03
C CYS A 95 15.84 4.77 4.66
N GLU A 96 15.69 3.83 3.74
CA GLU A 96 16.24 3.92 2.38
C GLU A 96 15.60 5.04 1.55
N LEU A 97 14.29 5.25 1.68
CA LEU A 97 13.60 6.35 1.01
C LEU A 97 13.95 7.71 1.64
N GLN A 98 14.05 7.78 2.97
CA GLN A 98 14.51 9.00 3.65
C GLN A 98 15.95 9.35 3.25
N SER A 99 16.86 8.37 3.14
CA SER A 99 18.24 8.60 2.70
C SER A 99 18.32 9.10 1.25
N ARG A 100 17.31 8.78 0.42
CA ARG A 100 17.14 9.30 -0.94
C ARG A 100 16.51 10.69 -0.97
N GLY A 101 16.08 11.22 0.16
CA GLY A 101 15.48 12.56 0.26
C GLY A 101 13.96 12.60 0.10
N PHE A 102 13.24 11.49 0.23
CA PHE A 102 11.78 11.45 0.21
C PHE A 102 11.19 11.52 1.62
N ALA A 103 10.07 12.20 1.75
CA ALA A 103 9.12 11.90 2.81
C ALA A 103 8.45 10.55 2.53
N VAL A 104 8.01 9.87 3.58
CA VAL A 104 7.34 8.56 3.45
C VAL A 104 6.02 8.58 4.18
N ALA A 105 4.99 7.98 3.58
CA ALA A 105 3.69 7.76 4.22
C ALA A 105 3.23 6.32 3.94
N THR A 106 2.55 5.72 4.91
CA THR A 106 2.02 4.35 4.79
C THR A 106 0.85 4.14 5.73
N LEU A 107 0.05 3.12 5.47
CA LEU A 107 -1.06 2.71 6.32
C LEU A 107 -1.07 1.18 6.47
N ASP A 108 -1.70 0.70 7.54
CA ASP A 108 -2.18 -0.68 7.55
C ASP A 108 -3.56 -0.71 6.88
N TRP A 109 -3.74 -1.57 5.90
CA TRP A 109 -5.05 -1.80 5.29
C TRP A 109 -6.07 -2.31 6.30
N ARG A 110 -7.37 -2.05 6.08
CA ARG A 110 -8.43 -2.68 6.88
C ARG A 110 -8.24 -4.19 7.00
N GLY A 111 -8.51 -4.72 8.16
CA GLY A 111 -8.36 -6.14 8.44
C GLY A 111 -6.93 -6.65 8.61
N GLN A 112 -5.90 -5.77 8.63
CA GLN A 112 -4.49 -6.12 8.72
C GLN A 112 -3.73 -5.17 9.67
N GLY A 113 -2.54 -5.54 10.09
CA GLY A 113 -1.72 -4.75 11.01
C GLY A 113 -2.50 -4.36 12.27
N MET A 114 -2.45 -3.09 12.67
CA MET A 114 -3.24 -2.54 13.77
C MET A 114 -4.50 -1.80 13.31
N SER A 115 -4.91 -1.93 12.05
CA SER A 115 -6.17 -1.38 11.55
C SER A 115 -7.38 -2.21 11.96
N GLY A 116 -8.57 -1.61 11.87
CA GLY A 116 -9.84 -2.20 12.29
C GLY A 116 -10.12 -3.58 11.68
N ARG A 117 -10.57 -4.50 12.49
CA ARG A 117 -10.92 -5.88 12.13
C ARG A 117 -12.42 -6.01 11.96
N ALA A 118 -12.86 -6.67 10.90
CA ALA A 118 -14.28 -6.94 10.64
C ALA A 118 -14.82 -8.17 11.37
N LEU A 119 -13.94 -9.08 11.80
CA LEU A 119 -14.31 -10.34 12.46
C LEU A 119 -13.74 -10.41 13.88
N ALA A 120 -14.41 -11.15 14.76
CA ALA A 120 -13.97 -11.37 16.15
C ALA A 120 -12.62 -12.12 16.23
N ASP A 121 -12.40 -13.10 15.34
CA ASP A 121 -11.06 -13.69 15.15
C ASP A 121 -10.18 -12.72 14.36
N THR A 122 -9.33 -11.99 15.06
CA THR A 122 -8.48 -10.95 14.50
C THR A 122 -7.40 -11.48 13.54
N ARG A 123 -7.13 -12.79 13.54
CA ARG A 123 -6.21 -13.42 12.58
C ARG A 123 -6.84 -13.62 11.19
N LYS A 124 -8.11 -13.33 11.02
CA LYS A 124 -8.84 -13.43 9.76
C LYS A 124 -8.90 -12.09 9.04
N GLY A 125 -8.06 -11.91 8.02
CA GLY A 125 -8.20 -10.80 7.09
C GLY A 125 -9.47 -10.98 6.24
N TYR A 126 -10.38 -10.01 6.29
CA TYR A 126 -11.70 -10.10 5.64
C TYR A 126 -12.05 -8.82 4.91
N VAL A 127 -12.44 -8.94 3.67
CA VAL A 127 -13.13 -7.92 2.88
C VAL A 127 -14.16 -8.61 1.96
N ARG A 128 -15.22 -7.93 1.62
CA ARG A 128 -16.26 -8.43 0.68
C ARG A 128 -15.86 -8.17 -0.76
N ASN A 129 -15.16 -7.06 -1.00
CA ASN A 129 -14.65 -6.67 -2.31
C ASN A 129 -13.45 -5.71 -2.15
N PHE A 130 -12.70 -5.49 -3.22
CA PHE A 130 -11.54 -4.59 -3.21
C PHE A 130 -11.93 -3.10 -3.29
N ASP A 131 -13.20 -2.76 -3.47
CA ASP A 131 -13.68 -1.37 -3.36
C ASP A 131 -13.48 -0.86 -1.92
N GLU A 132 -13.53 -1.77 -0.94
CA GLU A 132 -13.25 -1.44 0.45
C GLU A 132 -11.79 -0.96 0.64
N TYR A 133 -10.81 -1.59 -0.02
CA TYR A 133 -9.42 -1.09 -0.05
C TYR A 133 -9.28 0.21 -0.86
N GLY A 134 -10.07 0.37 -1.92
CA GLY A 134 -10.15 1.62 -2.68
C GLY A 134 -10.65 2.79 -1.81
N LEU A 135 -11.57 2.52 -0.89
CA LEU A 135 -12.04 3.49 0.09
C LEU A 135 -10.93 3.84 1.10
N ASP A 136 -10.18 2.85 1.59
CA ASP A 136 -9.02 3.07 2.47
C ASP A 136 -7.99 3.98 1.79
N LEU A 137 -7.61 3.64 0.55
CA LEU A 137 -6.68 4.42 -0.26
C LEU A 137 -7.14 5.87 -0.42
N THR A 138 -8.40 6.05 -0.83
CA THR A 138 -8.96 7.39 -1.06
C THR A 138 -8.99 8.23 0.21
N THR A 139 -9.39 7.63 1.34
CA THR A 139 -9.43 8.31 2.64
C THR A 139 -8.03 8.69 3.09
N PHE A 140 -7.07 7.76 3.00
CA PHE A 140 -5.67 8.01 3.37
C PHE A 140 -5.06 9.14 2.52
N MET A 141 -5.27 9.12 1.21
CA MET A 141 -4.78 10.18 0.34
C MET A 141 -5.38 11.54 0.69
N ARG A 142 -6.70 11.63 0.86
CA ARG A 142 -7.40 12.89 1.08
C ARG A 142 -7.18 13.50 2.46
N GLU A 143 -7.12 12.66 3.49
CA GLU A 143 -7.08 13.14 4.87
C GLU A 143 -5.67 13.26 5.44
N ILE A 144 -4.71 12.50 4.89
CA ILE A 144 -3.35 12.44 5.43
C ILE A 144 -2.30 12.88 4.40
N VAL A 145 -2.28 12.28 3.20
CA VAL A 145 -1.16 12.50 2.28
C VAL A 145 -1.25 13.89 1.64
N LEU A 146 -2.38 14.24 1.05
CA LEU A 146 -2.52 15.51 0.34
C LEU A 146 -2.38 16.74 1.26
N PRO A 147 -2.95 16.77 2.48
CA PRO A 147 -2.80 17.93 3.35
C PRO A 147 -1.47 18.01 4.07
N ASP A 148 -0.82 16.89 4.38
CA ASP A 148 0.25 16.81 5.36
C ASP A 148 1.61 16.40 4.80
N CYS A 149 1.67 15.97 3.52
CA CYS A 149 2.90 15.50 2.90
C CYS A 149 3.29 16.38 1.71
N PRO A 150 4.60 16.61 1.48
CA PRO A 150 5.05 17.43 0.36
C PRO A 150 4.88 16.70 -0.99
N PRO A 151 4.33 17.39 -2.04
CA PRO A 151 4.37 16.87 -3.41
C PRO A 151 5.77 16.98 -4.02
N PRO A 152 6.06 16.30 -5.17
CA PRO A 152 5.19 15.37 -5.89
C PRO A 152 4.96 14.06 -5.14
N PHE A 153 3.89 13.34 -5.50
CA PHE A 153 3.53 12.07 -4.85
C PHE A 153 3.87 10.88 -5.74
N PHE A 154 4.49 9.88 -5.12
CA PHE A 154 4.85 8.62 -5.75
C PHE A 154 4.26 7.46 -4.95
N ALA A 155 4.01 6.34 -5.60
CA ALA A 155 3.56 5.13 -4.91
C ALA A 155 4.55 3.98 -5.08
N LEU A 156 4.79 3.26 -4.00
CA LEU A 156 5.44 1.96 -3.97
C LEU A 156 4.41 0.94 -3.47
N GLY A 157 3.86 0.14 -4.38
CA GLY A 157 2.89 -0.90 -4.05
C GLY A 157 3.51 -2.28 -4.12
N HIS A 158 3.21 -3.14 -3.13
CA HIS A 158 3.63 -4.54 -3.15
C HIS A 158 2.42 -5.47 -3.24
N SER A 159 2.49 -6.48 -4.10
CA SER A 159 1.52 -7.60 -4.18
C SER A 159 0.06 -7.11 -4.22
N MET A 160 -0.75 -7.38 -3.19
CA MET A 160 -2.12 -6.89 -3.04
C MET A 160 -2.21 -5.36 -3.09
N GLY A 161 -1.31 -4.64 -2.41
CA GLY A 161 -1.28 -3.17 -2.41
C GLY A 161 -1.09 -2.61 -3.82
N ALA A 162 -0.23 -3.23 -4.63
CA ALA A 162 -0.06 -2.89 -6.04
C ALA A 162 -1.36 -3.11 -6.85
N SER A 163 -2.11 -4.17 -6.56
CA SER A 163 -3.40 -4.42 -7.21
C SER A 163 -4.46 -3.38 -6.84
N VAL A 164 -4.47 -2.91 -5.59
CA VAL A 164 -5.35 -1.81 -5.16
C VAL A 164 -5.01 -0.53 -5.91
N LEU A 165 -3.73 -0.21 -6.07
CA LEU A 165 -3.26 0.95 -6.84
C LEU A 165 -3.64 0.87 -8.31
N LEU A 166 -3.42 -0.28 -8.97
CA LEU A 166 -3.82 -0.50 -10.37
C LEU A 166 -5.32 -0.28 -10.56
N ARG A 167 -6.11 -0.80 -9.64
CA ARG A 167 -7.56 -0.62 -9.65
C ARG A 167 -7.96 0.85 -9.47
N GLY A 168 -7.32 1.55 -8.56
CA GLY A 168 -7.54 2.99 -8.35
C GLY A 168 -7.28 3.80 -9.62
N VAL A 169 -6.18 3.54 -10.32
CA VAL A 169 -5.85 4.21 -11.59
C VAL A 169 -6.89 3.91 -12.67
N TRP A 170 -7.31 2.66 -12.79
CA TRP A 170 -8.36 2.27 -13.74
C TRP A 170 -9.70 2.96 -13.46
N GLN A 171 -10.03 3.15 -12.18
CA GLN A 171 -11.20 3.90 -11.72
C GLN A 171 -11.06 5.43 -11.85
N GLY A 172 -9.95 5.91 -12.44
CA GLY A 172 -9.74 7.33 -12.70
C GLY A 172 -8.99 8.10 -11.63
N GLN A 173 -8.49 7.45 -10.58
CA GLN A 173 -7.64 8.11 -9.58
C GLN A 173 -6.30 8.56 -10.20
N ARG A 174 -5.83 9.74 -9.82
CA ARG A 174 -4.61 10.37 -10.35
C ARG A 174 -3.79 11.03 -9.23
N TRP A 175 -3.60 10.27 -8.14
CA TRP A 175 -2.90 10.77 -6.95
C TRP A 175 -1.38 10.86 -7.14
N PHE A 176 -0.79 9.99 -7.99
CA PHE A 176 0.64 9.80 -8.07
C PHE A 176 1.18 10.20 -9.43
N ASP A 177 2.36 10.83 -9.45
CA ASP A 177 3.06 11.15 -10.69
C ASP A 177 3.63 9.88 -11.34
N ARG A 178 4.18 8.98 -10.52
CA ARG A 178 4.70 7.67 -10.94
C ARG A 178 4.41 6.62 -9.88
N MET A 179 4.29 5.37 -10.29
CA MET A 179 4.08 4.24 -9.38
C MET A 179 5.03 3.10 -9.69
N VAL A 180 5.69 2.58 -8.66
CA VAL A 180 6.51 1.36 -8.71
C VAL A 180 5.72 0.23 -8.07
N LEU A 181 5.47 -0.82 -8.82
CA LEU A 181 4.66 -1.96 -8.42
C LEU A 181 5.54 -3.21 -8.31
N SER A 182 5.84 -3.59 -7.09
CA SER A 182 6.62 -4.78 -6.74
C SER A 182 5.73 -6.01 -6.75
N THR A 183 6.04 -6.98 -7.61
CA THR A 183 5.33 -8.27 -7.70
C THR A 183 3.81 -8.16 -7.60
N PRO A 184 3.17 -7.31 -8.45
CA PRO A 184 1.74 -7.02 -8.33
C PRO A 184 0.90 -8.29 -8.49
N MET A 185 -0.13 -8.46 -7.66
CA MET A 185 -1.06 -9.60 -7.71
C MET A 185 -2.00 -9.47 -8.91
N ILE A 186 -1.46 -9.64 -10.12
CA ILE A 186 -2.21 -9.63 -11.39
C ILE A 186 -2.80 -10.99 -11.69
N ALA A 187 -2.07 -12.06 -11.38
CA ALA A 187 -2.53 -13.43 -11.49
C ALA A 187 -1.82 -14.33 -10.47
N LEU A 188 -2.47 -15.43 -10.09
CA LEU A 188 -1.90 -16.46 -9.23
C LEU A 188 -1.39 -17.64 -10.06
N PRO A 189 -0.26 -18.26 -9.69
CA PRO A 189 0.26 -19.43 -10.39
C PRO A 189 -0.61 -20.68 -10.16
N GLY A 190 -0.53 -21.66 -11.04
CA GLY A 190 -1.07 -23.00 -10.82
C GLY A 190 -2.59 -23.18 -10.90
N LEU A 191 -3.36 -22.14 -11.06
CA LEU A 191 -4.82 -22.26 -11.22
C LEU A 191 -5.19 -22.65 -12.65
N ARG A 192 -5.31 -23.96 -12.91
CA ARG A 192 -5.76 -24.52 -14.20
C ARG A 192 -7.14 -24.01 -14.64
N SER A 193 -8.00 -23.62 -13.69
CA SER A 193 -9.29 -23.00 -13.98
C SER A 193 -9.61 -21.90 -12.98
N ARG A 194 -9.19 -20.67 -13.30
CA ARG A 194 -9.52 -19.45 -12.54
C ARG A 194 -11.03 -19.28 -12.35
N LYS A 195 -11.83 -19.68 -13.38
CA LYS A 195 -13.31 -19.64 -13.34
C LYS A 195 -13.87 -20.58 -12.29
N LEU A 196 -13.37 -21.83 -12.23
CA LEU A 196 -13.86 -22.82 -11.26
C LEU A 196 -13.50 -22.41 -9.81
N ALA A 197 -12.26 -22.02 -9.55
CA ALA A 197 -11.85 -21.57 -8.23
C ALA A 197 -12.69 -20.39 -7.72
N ARG A 198 -13.00 -19.44 -8.61
CA ARG A 198 -13.90 -18.33 -8.28
C ARG A 198 -15.33 -18.80 -8.03
N LEU A 199 -15.90 -19.65 -8.89
CA LEU A 199 -17.26 -20.14 -8.71
C LEU A 199 -17.40 -20.88 -7.39
N THR A 200 -16.40 -21.69 -7.02
CA THR A 200 -16.36 -22.40 -5.74
C THR A 200 -16.28 -21.41 -4.56
N ALA A 201 -15.36 -20.46 -4.60
CA ALA A 201 -15.24 -19.45 -3.55
C ALA A 201 -16.51 -18.60 -3.42
N ARG A 202 -17.14 -18.25 -4.54
CA ARG A 202 -18.41 -17.52 -4.56
C ARG A 202 -19.55 -18.35 -3.95
N ALA A 203 -19.69 -19.61 -4.35
CA ALA A 203 -20.74 -20.50 -3.82
C ALA A 203 -20.59 -20.67 -2.31
N ILE A 204 -19.37 -20.93 -1.81
CA ILE A 204 -19.08 -21.07 -0.38
C ILE A 204 -19.36 -19.74 0.36
N SER A 205 -19.00 -18.61 -0.23
CA SER A 205 -19.27 -17.29 0.36
C SER A 205 -20.77 -16.99 0.44
N LEU A 206 -21.54 -17.31 -0.62
CA LEU A 206 -23.00 -17.14 -0.64
C LEU A 206 -23.72 -18.07 0.34
N ALA A 207 -23.16 -19.25 0.63
CA ALA A 207 -23.65 -20.17 1.65
C ALA A 207 -23.37 -19.70 3.09
N GLY A 208 -22.82 -18.47 3.28
CA GLY A 208 -22.55 -17.89 4.61
C GLY A 208 -21.15 -18.20 5.17
N PHE A 209 -20.31 -18.97 4.47
CA PHE A 209 -18.97 -19.34 4.92
C PHE A 209 -17.87 -18.36 4.50
N GLY A 210 -18.21 -17.14 4.12
CA GLY A 210 -17.22 -16.12 3.69
C GLY A 210 -16.15 -15.81 4.73
N ALA A 211 -16.45 -15.91 6.02
CA ALA A 211 -15.52 -15.72 7.14
C ALA A 211 -14.66 -16.95 7.48
N ALA A 212 -14.87 -18.10 6.80
CA ALA A 212 -14.01 -19.26 6.96
C ALA A 212 -12.68 -19.04 6.23
N TYR A 213 -11.62 -19.69 6.71
CA TYR A 213 -10.39 -19.80 5.91
C TYR A 213 -10.66 -20.59 4.62
N VAL A 214 -9.87 -20.32 3.58
CA VAL A 214 -9.86 -21.17 2.38
C VAL A 214 -9.52 -22.62 2.75
N PRO A 215 -9.97 -23.63 1.98
CA PRO A 215 -9.64 -25.03 2.26
C PRO A 215 -8.12 -25.25 2.46
N GLY A 216 -7.77 -25.87 3.58
CA GLY A 216 -6.37 -26.09 3.99
C GLY A 216 -5.69 -24.90 4.65
N GLY A 217 -6.37 -23.77 4.77
CA GLY A 217 -5.86 -22.59 5.47
C GLY A 217 -6.21 -22.58 6.95
N ASP A 218 -5.45 -21.84 7.72
CA ASP A 218 -5.61 -21.65 9.16
C ASP A 218 -5.13 -20.26 9.62
N GLY A 219 -5.06 -20.07 10.95
CA GLY A 219 -4.58 -18.82 11.56
C GLY A 219 -3.07 -18.68 11.66
N THR A 220 -2.29 -19.58 11.05
CA THR A 220 -0.82 -19.52 11.09
C THR A 220 -0.30 -18.41 10.19
N PHE A 221 0.69 -17.66 10.67
CA PHE A 221 1.31 -16.60 9.90
C PHE A 221 2.38 -17.17 8.96
N LEU A 222 2.24 -16.95 7.66
CA LEU A 222 3.17 -17.47 6.65
C LEU A 222 4.61 -17.00 6.91
N SER A 223 4.80 -15.78 7.36
CA SER A 223 6.11 -15.19 7.67
C SER A 223 6.78 -15.77 8.93
N MET A 224 6.07 -16.56 9.73
CA MET A 224 6.63 -17.29 10.89
C MET A 224 6.94 -18.76 10.58
N GLY A 225 6.67 -19.21 9.38
CA GLY A 225 7.05 -20.55 8.94
C GLY A 225 8.59 -20.74 8.89
N PRO A 226 9.06 -21.99 8.82
CA PRO A 226 10.49 -22.26 8.74
C PRO A 226 11.12 -21.59 7.51
N PHE A 227 12.34 -21.05 7.66
CA PHE A 227 13.05 -20.42 6.55
C PHE A 227 13.29 -21.35 5.36
N PRO A 228 13.73 -22.63 5.54
CA PRO A 228 13.81 -23.56 4.44
C PRO A 228 12.44 -23.79 3.78
N GLY A 229 12.37 -23.52 2.47
CA GLY A 229 11.13 -23.69 1.68
C GLY A 229 10.14 -22.52 1.76
N ASN A 230 10.43 -21.41 2.48
CA ASN A 230 9.55 -20.26 2.44
C ASN A 230 9.50 -19.65 1.03
N PRO A 231 8.34 -19.23 0.53
CA PRO A 231 8.21 -18.69 -0.83
C PRO A 231 8.47 -17.17 -0.91
N LEU A 232 8.65 -16.49 0.24
CA LEU A 232 8.58 -15.02 0.31
C LEU A 232 9.92 -14.37 0.01
N THR A 233 11.01 -14.83 0.65
CA THR A 233 12.35 -14.23 0.53
C THR A 233 13.45 -15.27 0.64
N SER A 234 14.59 -15.01 0.01
CA SER A 234 15.82 -15.80 0.15
C SER A 234 16.78 -15.23 1.21
N ASP A 235 16.40 -14.15 1.91
CA ASP A 235 17.19 -13.54 2.97
C ASP A 235 16.78 -14.08 4.35
N PRO A 236 17.64 -14.86 5.03
CA PRO A 236 17.31 -15.44 6.33
C PRO A 236 17.21 -14.40 7.44
N VAL A 237 17.96 -13.28 7.35
CA VAL A 237 17.99 -12.25 8.38
C VAL A 237 16.69 -11.44 8.35
N ARG A 238 16.25 -11.02 7.17
CA ARG A 238 15.00 -10.28 6.99
C ARG A 238 13.79 -11.15 7.31
N HIS A 239 13.84 -12.44 6.94
CA HIS A 239 12.80 -13.40 7.33
C HIS A 239 12.68 -13.53 8.84
N ALA A 240 13.81 -13.76 9.54
CA ALA A 240 13.83 -13.87 11.00
C ALA A 240 13.38 -12.58 11.69
N ARG A 241 13.73 -11.41 11.13
CA ARG A 241 13.29 -10.10 11.64
C ARG A 241 11.77 -9.96 11.60
N VAL A 242 11.11 -10.35 10.51
CA VAL A 242 9.64 -10.29 10.41
C VAL A 242 9.00 -11.26 11.41
N ALA A 243 9.54 -12.45 11.57
CA ALA A 243 9.07 -13.41 12.59
C ALA A 243 9.19 -12.82 14.00
N ALA A 244 10.33 -12.21 14.34
CA ALA A 244 10.54 -11.59 15.65
C ALA A 244 9.59 -10.40 15.92
N ILE A 245 9.19 -9.64 14.91
CA ILE A 245 8.17 -8.59 15.07
C ILE A 245 6.82 -9.21 15.41
N LEU A 246 6.43 -10.30 14.73
CA LEU A 246 5.18 -11.00 14.98
C LEU A 246 5.18 -11.76 16.32
N GLU A 247 6.33 -12.21 16.79
CA GLU A 247 6.48 -12.77 18.15
C GLU A 247 6.29 -11.69 19.22
N ALA A 248 6.84 -10.49 19.00
CA ALA A 248 6.69 -9.37 19.91
C ALA A 248 5.27 -8.81 19.93
N GLU A 249 4.55 -8.86 18.79
CA GLU A 249 3.18 -8.35 18.67
C GLU A 249 2.36 -9.21 17.67
N PRO A 250 1.79 -10.31 18.12
CA PRO A 250 1.00 -11.20 17.25
C PRO A 250 -0.25 -10.56 16.64
N ALA A 251 -0.76 -9.46 17.22
CA ALA A 251 -1.92 -8.75 16.72
C ALA A 251 -1.68 -8.09 15.34
N LEU A 252 -0.42 -7.88 14.93
CA LEU A 252 -0.06 -7.40 13.60
C LEU A 252 -0.38 -8.42 12.50
N GLY A 253 -0.29 -9.71 12.82
CA GLY A 253 -0.39 -10.78 11.85
C GLY A 253 -1.82 -11.17 11.49
N ILE A 254 -1.97 -11.70 10.29
CA ILE A 254 -3.15 -12.46 9.85
C ILE A 254 -2.74 -13.79 9.24
N GLY A 255 -3.59 -14.78 9.39
CA GLY A 255 -3.39 -16.12 8.84
C GLY A 255 -3.75 -16.22 7.37
N SER A 256 -4.07 -17.43 6.94
CA SER A 256 -4.50 -17.75 5.59
C SER A 256 -5.65 -16.85 5.10
N PRO A 257 -5.87 -16.71 3.78
CA PRO A 257 -7.01 -15.96 3.26
C PRO A 257 -8.35 -16.52 3.76
N THR A 258 -9.31 -15.63 4.04
CA THR A 258 -10.71 -16.02 4.15
C THR A 258 -11.31 -16.27 2.77
N VAL A 259 -12.38 -17.07 2.70
CA VAL A 259 -13.10 -17.34 1.44
C VAL A 259 -13.61 -16.05 0.80
N ALA A 260 -14.11 -15.10 1.60
CA ALA A 260 -14.56 -13.80 1.08
C ALA A 260 -13.41 -13.00 0.48
N TRP A 261 -12.27 -12.94 1.16
CA TRP A 261 -11.08 -12.26 0.64
C TRP A 261 -10.59 -12.89 -0.67
N ALA A 262 -10.50 -14.23 -0.71
CA ALA A 262 -10.08 -14.97 -1.91
C ALA A 262 -11.05 -14.73 -3.08
N ASN A 263 -12.37 -14.76 -2.84
CA ASN A 263 -13.37 -14.43 -3.86
C ASN A 263 -13.21 -13.00 -4.37
N ALA A 264 -12.95 -12.02 -3.48
CA ALA A 264 -12.70 -10.64 -3.84
C ALA A 264 -11.42 -10.48 -4.69
N ALA A 265 -10.33 -11.17 -4.31
CA ALA A 265 -9.08 -11.19 -5.05
C ALA A 265 -9.24 -11.80 -6.46
N TYR A 266 -9.96 -12.93 -6.59
CA TYR A 266 -10.26 -13.53 -7.91
C TYR A 266 -11.06 -12.60 -8.81
N ARG A 267 -11.96 -11.78 -8.26
CA ARG A 267 -12.71 -10.79 -9.04
C ARG A 267 -11.77 -9.75 -9.63
N VAL A 268 -10.86 -9.21 -8.84
CA VAL A 268 -9.87 -8.23 -9.29
C VAL A 268 -8.91 -8.82 -10.32
N ILE A 269 -8.42 -10.04 -10.10
CA ILE A 269 -7.57 -10.74 -11.08
C ILE A 269 -8.31 -10.93 -12.43
N GLN A 270 -9.62 -11.11 -12.42
CA GLN A 270 -10.40 -11.18 -13.66
C GLN A 270 -10.56 -9.82 -14.33
N GLU A 271 -10.72 -8.74 -13.55
CA GLU A 271 -10.72 -7.38 -14.10
C GLU A 271 -9.40 -7.12 -14.84
N PHE A 272 -8.25 -7.50 -14.26
CA PHE A 272 -6.93 -7.35 -14.87
C PHE A 272 -6.73 -8.20 -16.14
N ALA A 273 -7.45 -9.31 -16.26
CA ALA A 273 -7.37 -10.19 -17.43
C ALA A 273 -8.20 -9.67 -18.64
N GLU A 274 -8.99 -8.61 -18.46
CA GLU A 274 -9.70 -7.97 -19.57
C GLU A 274 -8.69 -7.27 -20.50
N PRO A 275 -8.71 -7.56 -21.83
CA PRO A 275 -7.68 -7.05 -22.75
C PRO A 275 -7.58 -5.52 -22.80
N THR A 276 -8.69 -4.83 -22.54
CA THR A 276 -8.73 -3.36 -22.54
C THR A 276 -8.20 -2.75 -21.25
N TYR A 277 -7.99 -3.53 -20.20
CA TYR A 277 -7.59 -3.01 -18.90
C TYR A 277 -6.18 -2.37 -18.95
N PRO A 278 -5.09 -3.07 -19.32
CA PRO A 278 -3.77 -2.48 -19.35
C PRO A 278 -3.67 -1.33 -20.35
N THR A 279 -4.32 -1.44 -21.51
CA THR A 279 -4.28 -0.40 -22.56
C THR A 279 -5.03 0.88 -22.18
N SER A 280 -5.93 0.82 -21.21
CA SER A 280 -6.65 1.99 -20.67
C SER A 280 -5.84 2.80 -19.68
N ILE A 281 -4.81 2.21 -19.06
CA ILE A 281 -3.96 2.86 -18.07
C ILE A 281 -2.99 3.81 -18.76
N ARG A 282 -3.03 5.08 -18.34
CA ARG A 282 -2.12 6.14 -18.84
C ARG A 282 -1.10 6.59 -17.81
N GLN A 283 -1.24 6.12 -16.57
CA GLN A 283 -0.33 6.43 -15.48
C GLN A 283 1.05 5.82 -15.77
N PRO A 284 2.16 6.57 -15.58
CA PRO A 284 3.49 6.00 -15.64
C PRO A 284 3.70 4.93 -14.57
N LEU A 285 3.97 3.70 -14.99
CA LEU A 285 4.13 2.52 -14.13
C LEU A 285 5.47 1.84 -14.38
N LEU A 286 6.13 1.42 -13.31
CA LEU A 286 7.22 0.44 -13.34
C LEU A 286 6.75 -0.82 -12.60
N LEU A 287 6.63 -1.93 -13.29
CA LEU A 287 6.33 -3.23 -12.72
C LEU A 287 7.63 -4.00 -12.52
N ILE A 288 7.91 -4.41 -11.28
CA ILE A 288 9.09 -5.22 -10.98
C ILE A 288 8.62 -6.60 -10.52
N ALA A 289 8.96 -7.62 -11.28
CA ALA A 289 8.60 -9.00 -11.02
C ALA A 289 9.79 -9.79 -10.45
N ALA A 290 9.50 -10.83 -9.67
CA ALA A 290 10.48 -11.74 -9.14
C ALA A 290 10.60 -12.98 -10.02
N GLY A 291 11.82 -13.35 -10.41
CA GLY A 291 12.06 -14.46 -11.34
C GLY A 291 11.77 -15.84 -10.76
N ARG A 292 11.67 -15.97 -9.43
CA ARG A 292 11.28 -17.21 -8.71
C ARG A 292 10.07 -16.99 -7.80
N ASP A 293 9.10 -16.23 -8.28
CA ASP A 293 7.87 -15.98 -7.54
C ASP A 293 6.96 -17.23 -7.55
N GLU A 294 6.60 -17.67 -6.36
CA GLU A 294 5.66 -18.80 -6.15
C GLU A 294 4.28 -18.32 -5.69
N ILE A 295 4.12 -17.02 -5.42
CA ILE A 295 2.88 -16.40 -4.92
C ILE A 295 2.07 -15.79 -6.05
N VAL A 296 2.73 -15.06 -6.98
CA VAL A 296 2.09 -14.44 -8.14
C VAL A 296 2.74 -14.89 -9.45
N SER A 297 2.03 -14.74 -10.56
CA SER A 297 2.49 -15.19 -11.86
C SER A 297 3.38 -14.13 -12.52
N THR A 298 4.69 -14.37 -12.54
CA THR A 298 5.66 -13.52 -13.25
C THR A 298 5.34 -13.38 -14.74
N PRO A 299 5.00 -14.45 -15.50
CA PRO A 299 4.60 -14.28 -16.91
C PRO A 299 3.37 -13.39 -17.09
N ALA A 300 2.39 -13.47 -16.20
CA ALA A 300 1.21 -12.61 -16.29
C ALA A 300 1.52 -11.14 -15.99
N ILE A 301 2.49 -10.86 -15.11
CA ILE A 301 2.97 -9.49 -14.87
C ILE A 301 3.64 -8.93 -16.13
N GLU A 302 4.48 -9.72 -16.79
CA GLU A 302 5.14 -9.35 -18.04
C GLU A 302 4.12 -9.10 -19.16
N GLU A 303 3.21 -10.05 -19.40
CA GLU A 303 2.12 -9.93 -20.39
C GLU A 303 1.26 -8.67 -20.17
N PHE A 304 0.98 -8.34 -18.91
CA PHE A 304 0.25 -7.13 -18.56
C PHE A 304 1.09 -5.87 -18.84
N ALA A 305 2.36 -5.89 -18.46
CA ALA A 305 3.26 -4.74 -18.55
C ALA A 305 3.54 -4.31 -20.00
N ILE A 306 3.74 -5.26 -20.91
CA ILE A 306 4.00 -4.95 -22.34
C ILE A 306 2.78 -4.32 -23.04
N GLN A 307 1.60 -4.42 -22.48
CA GLN A 307 0.38 -3.80 -23.01
C GLN A 307 0.14 -2.39 -22.47
N LEU A 308 0.88 -1.95 -21.44
CA LEU A 308 0.76 -0.61 -20.87
C LEU A 308 1.24 0.47 -21.83
N ARG A 309 0.52 1.58 -21.93
CA ARG A 309 0.91 2.71 -22.80
C ARG A 309 2.10 3.50 -22.25
N ALA A 310 2.22 3.59 -20.95
CA ALA A 310 3.28 4.32 -20.23
C ALA A 310 3.88 3.44 -19.14
N GLY A 311 4.13 2.17 -19.46
CA GLY A 311 4.67 1.17 -18.55
C GLY A 311 6.06 0.73 -18.92
N SER A 312 6.84 0.38 -17.91
CA SER A 312 8.10 -0.35 -18.03
C SER A 312 8.04 -1.55 -17.09
N HIS A 313 8.80 -2.59 -17.38
CA HIS A 313 8.92 -3.72 -16.47
C HIS A 313 10.35 -4.21 -16.35
N LEU A 314 10.62 -4.87 -15.23
CA LEU A 314 11.89 -5.52 -14.92
C LEU A 314 11.60 -6.84 -14.21
N ILE A 315 12.33 -7.90 -14.58
CA ILE A 315 12.34 -9.19 -13.86
C ILE A 315 13.67 -9.32 -13.14
N ILE A 316 13.62 -9.41 -11.79
CA ILE A 316 14.81 -9.68 -10.99
C ILE A 316 15.01 -11.20 -10.90
N ALA A 317 15.92 -11.70 -11.74
CA ALA A 317 16.17 -13.14 -11.86
C ALA A 317 16.64 -13.74 -10.52
N GLY A 318 16.03 -14.86 -10.11
CA GLY A 318 16.39 -15.58 -8.89
C GLY A 318 15.77 -15.04 -7.60
N ALA A 319 15.20 -13.84 -7.61
CA ALA A 319 14.50 -13.29 -6.46
C ALA A 319 13.14 -13.99 -6.22
N ARG A 320 12.70 -14.04 -4.96
CA ARG A 320 11.37 -14.50 -4.53
C ARG A 320 10.41 -13.31 -4.41
N HIS A 321 9.19 -13.59 -3.94
CA HIS A 321 8.05 -12.66 -3.97
C HIS A 321 8.29 -11.28 -3.35
N GLU A 322 8.95 -11.22 -2.20
CA GLU A 322 9.12 -9.97 -1.42
C GLU A 322 10.43 -9.26 -1.78
N LEU A 323 10.50 -8.63 -2.97
CA LEU A 323 11.72 -8.02 -3.50
C LEU A 323 12.43 -7.07 -2.55
N ILE A 324 11.69 -6.27 -1.77
CA ILE A 324 12.25 -5.35 -0.79
C ILE A 324 12.71 -6.03 0.51
N MET A 325 12.39 -7.30 0.69
CA MET A 325 12.84 -8.16 1.79
C MET A 325 13.87 -9.19 1.33
N GLU A 326 14.30 -9.14 0.09
CA GLU A 326 15.27 -10.04 -0.49
C GLU A 326 16.71 -9.72 -0.10
N GLN A 327 17.65 -10.61 -0.45
CA GLN A 327 19.10 -10.38 -0.29
C GLN A 327 19.54 -9.08 -0.99
N ASP A 328 20.55 -8.42 -0.47
CA ASP A 328 21.00 -7.10 -0.94
C ASP A 328 21.30 -7.05 -2.44
N ARG A 329 21.81 -8.13 -3.02
CA ARG A 329 22.04 -8.24 -4.49
C ARG A 329 20.76 -8.09 -5.33
N TYR A 330 19.61 -8.51 -4.82
CA TYR A 330 18.31 -8.34 -5.50
C TYR A 330 17.70 -6.98 -5.16
N ARG A 331 17.83 -6.56 -3.91
CA ARG A 331 17.38 -5.23 -3.46
C ARG A 331 18.12 -4.12 -4.19
N ALA A 332 19.42 -4.27 -4.44
CA ALA A 332 20.20 -3.29 -5.21
C ALA A 332 19.63 -3.08 -6.61
N GLN A 333 19.20 -4.15 -7.30
CA GLN A 333 18.55 -4.07 -8.60
C GLN A 333 17.19 -3.38 -8.50
N PHE A 334 16.40 -3.70 -7.48
CA PHE A 334 15.12 -3.06 -7.21
C PHE A 334 15.28 -1.55 -7.01
N TRP A 335 16.20 -1.14 -6.13
CA TRP A 335 16.41 0.27 -5.83
C TRP A 335 17.05 1.02 -7.00
N ALA A 336 17.93 0.41 -7.79
CA ALA A 336 18.45 1.02 -9.01
C ALA A 336 17.33 1.28 -10.04
N ALA A 337 16.39 0.35 -10.20
CA ALA A 337 15.25 0.55 -11.08
C ALA A 337 14.29 1.62 -10.53
N PHE A 338 14.07 1.64 -9.22
CA PHE A 338 13.30 2.70 -8.54
C PHE A 338 13.94 4.07 -8.79
N ASP A 339 15.25 4.22 -8.53
CA ASP A 339 15.97 5.47 -8.65
C ASP A 339 16.01 6.00 -10.10
N ALA A 340 16.04 5.10 -11.08
CA ALA A 340 15.96 5.46 -12.49
C ALA A 340 14.55 5.90 -12.91
N PHE A 341 13.51 5.34 -12.28
CA PHE A 341 12.13 5.61 -12.67
C PHE A 341 11.47 6.73 -11.86
N VAL A 342 11.83 6.87 -10.57
CA VAL A 342 11.30 7.93 -9.69
C VAL A 342 12.34 9.04 -9.59
N PRO A 343 12.31 10.05 -10.47
CA PRO A 343 13.29 11.13 -10.47
C PRO A 343 13.12 11.97 -9.22
N GLY A 344 14.21 12.06 -8.45
CA GLY A 344 14.25 12.80 -7.21
C GLY A 344 14.62 14.27 -7.35
N THR A 345 14.80 14.79 -8.56
CA THR A 345 15.20 16.18 -8.76
C THR A 345 14.06 16.92 -9.44
N PRO A 346 13.57 18.03 -8.88
CA PRO A 346 12.80 19.00 -9.65
C PRO A 346 13.67 19.41 -10.85
N MET A 347 13.11 19.35 -12.04
CA MET A 347 13.84 19.76 -13.24
C MET A 347 14.01 21.29 -13.35
N TYR A 348 13.61 22.02 -12.28
CA TYR A 348 13.80 23.50 -12.22
C TYR A 348 13.83 23.99 -10.78
#